data_5b57a106f543e952d734becdad326d2f
#
_entry.id   5b57a106f543e952d734becdad326d2f
#
_cell.length_a   1.000
_cell.length_b   1.000
_cell.length_c   1.000
_cell.angle_alpha   90.00
_cell.angle_beta   90.00
_cell.angle_gamma   90.00
#
_symmetry.space_group_name_H-M   'P 1'
#
loop_
_entity.id
_entity.type
_entity.pdbx_description
1 polymer ?
#
loop_
_entity_poly.entity_id
_entity_poly.type
_entity_poly.pdbx_seq_one_letter_code
_entity_poly.pdbx_strand_id
1 'polypeptide(L)'
;DCVVCHESTGTYRKVPGLAGHPTYKDMEFPPHSGKIVKAPDLAKVAQSVGKTSRANCGTCHFNGGGGDAVKHGDLDSTLKDPPKYLDIHMEKKGLNFSCGECHMTSAHQVPGSRYAPTASDTKDVAPHMRGKADTSNPATCQSCHGTKPHPANMAKLNEHTDKIACQTCHIPEFARGQATKMTWDWSTAGQLTPEGKPITKKDSAGRN
;
A
#
# COMPACT_ATOMS: atom_id res chain seq x y z
N ASP A 1 -10.08 -18.20 2.33
CA ASP A 1 -9.48 -16.87 2.19
C ASP A 1 -8.89 -16.56 0.82
N CYS A 2 -8.82 -17.54 -0.10
CA CYS A 2 -8.31 -17.33 -1.47
C CYS A 2 -9.08 -16.24 -2.22
N VAL A 3 -10.38 -16.17 -2.00
CA VAL A 3 -11.27 -15.20 -2.67
C VAL A 3 -10.95 -13.74 -2.34
N VAL A 4 -10.31 -13.43 -1.21
CA VAL A 4 -9.89 -12.06 -0.90
C VAL A 4 -8.98 -11.50 -2.00
N CYS A 5 -8.06 -12.34 -2.48
CA CYS A 5 -7.10 -11.96 -3.52
C CYS A 5 -7.61 -12.26 -4.93
N HIS A 6 -8.51 -13.24 -5.10
CA HIS A 6 -8.82 -13.79 -6.41
C HIS A 6 -10.26 -13.57 -6.89
N GLU A 7 -11.17 -13.00 -6.07
CA GLU A 7 -12.52 -12.73 -6.55
C GLU A 7 -12.55 -11.56 -7.54
N SER A 8 -13.40 -11.65 -8.54
CA SER A 8 -13.51 -10.64 -9.60
C SER A 8 -14.83 -9.85 -9.58
N THR A 9 -15.72 -10.13 -8.62
CA THR A 9 -17.01 -9.41 -8.51
C THR A 9 -16.85 -8.00 -7.94
N GLY A 10 -15.77 -7.74 -7.18
CA GLY A 10 -15.57 -6.50 -6.45
C GLY A 10 -16.47 -6.33 -5.23
N THR A 11 -17.20 -7.39 -4.84
CA THR A 11 -18.16 -7.34 -3.70
C THR A 11 -17.60 -7.93 -2.42
N TYR A 12 -16.65 -8.86 -2.52
CA TYR A 12 -15.99 -9.48 -1.37
C TYR A 12 -14.82 -8.62 -0.87
N ARG A 13 -15.14 -7.53 -0.20
CA ARG A 13 -14.18 -6.55 0.25
C ARG A 13 -14.46 -6.05 1.66
N LYS A 14 -13.44 -5.55 2.30
CA LYS A 14 -13.54 -4.91 3.61
C LYS A 14 -14.44 -3.69 3.52
N VAL A 15 -15.33 -3.55 4.49
CA VAL A 15 -16.11 -2.33 4.69
C VAL A 15 -15.27 -1.35 5.54
N PRO A 16 -14.97 -0.14 5.05
CA PRO A 16 -14.19 0.83 5.80
C PRO A 16 -14.78 1.11 7.19
N GLY A 17 -13.95 1.07 8.21
CA GLY A 17 -14.35 1.30 9.60
C GLY A 17 -15.01 0.10 10.29
N LEU A 18 -15.35 -0.96 9.56
CA LEU A 18 -15.90 -2.19 10.15
C LEU A 18 -14.77 -3.17 10.47
N ALA A 19 -14.81 -3.74 11.68
CA ALA A 19 -13.94 -4.86 12.02
C ALA A 19 -14.38 -6.13 11.26
N GLY A 20 -13.40 -6.88 10.80
CA GLY A 20 -13.68 -8.08 9.99
C GLY A 20 -13.77 -7.79 8.49
N HIS A 21 -14.12 -8.84 7.71
CA HIS A 21 -14.07 -8.74 6.27
C HIS A 21 -14.57 -10.04 5.61
N PRO A 22 -15.60 -9.93 4.78
CA PRO A 22 -16.58 -8.86 4.66
C PRO A 22 -17.68 -8.97 5.74
N THR A 23 -18.78 -8.22 5.60
CA THR A 23 -20.01 -8.54 6.35
C THR A 23 -20.66 -9.81 5.75
N TYR A 24 -21.17 -10.68 6.59
CA TYR A 24 -21.82 -11.95 6.15
C TYR A 24 -23.34 -11.90 6.19
N LYS A 25 -23.90 -10.77 6.59
CA LYS A 25 -25.32 -10.46 6.54
C LYS A 25 -25.50 -8.99 6.28
N ASP A 26 -26.62 -8.61 5.70
CA ASP A 26 -26.98 -7.21 5.54
C ASP A 26 -27.00 -6.54 6.91
N MET A 27 -26.36 -5.40 7.02
CA MET A 27 -26.30 -4.65 8.28
C MET A 27 -26.21 -3.15 8.04
N GLU A 28 -26.76 -2.39 8.96
CA GLU A 28 -26.60 -0.95 8.97
C GLU A 28 -25.18 -0.59 9.44
N PHE A 29 -24.48 0.21 8.63
CA PHE A 29 -23.15 0.69 9.00
C PHE A 29 -22.80 2.04 8.33
N PRO A 30 -22.31 3.07 9.08
CA PRO A 30 -22.20 3.09 10.55
C PRO A 30 -23.56 2.94 11.26
N PRO A 31 -23.58 2.52 12.52
CA PRO A 31 -24.84 2.41 13.27
C PRO A 31 -25.64 3.73 13.23
N HIS A 32 -26.93 3.64 13.11
CA HIS A 32 -27.87 4.78 13.04
C HIS A 32 -27.67 5.70 11.83
N SER A 33 -27.01 5.25 10.77
CA SER A 33 -26.75 6.03 9.55
C SER A 33 -27.84 5.89 8.48
N GLY A 34 -28.71 4.91 8.61
CA GLY A 34 -29.65 4.51 7.56
C GLY A 34 -28.99 3.81 6.36
N LYS A 35 -27.68 3.63 6.37
CA LYS A 35 -26.94 3.00 5.26
C LYS A 35 -26.83 1.48 5.46
N ILE A 36 -27.45 0.74 4.57
CA ILE A 36 -27.36 -0.71 4.59
C ILE A 36 -26.17 -1.19 3.76
N VAL A 37 -25.21 -1.82 4.41
CA VAL A 37 -24.12 -2.58 3.76
C VAL A 37 -24.64 -3.96 3.45
N LYS A 38 -24.63 -4.32 2.18
CA LYS A 38 -25.07 -5.62 1.70
C LYS A 38 -24.00 -6.68 1.90
N ALA A 39 -24.40 -7.87 2.34
CA ALA A 39 -23.55 -9.04 2.31
C ALA A 39 -23.26 -9.46 0.87
N PRO A 40 -22.04 -9.92 0.56
CA PRO A 40 -21.75 -10.46 -0.76
C PRO A 40 -22.45 -11.80 -0.97
N ASP A 41 -22.84 -12.08 -2.20
CA ASP A 41 -23.26 -13.41 -2.61
C ASP A 41 -22.03 -14.33 -2.70
N LEU A 42 -21.82 -15.14 -1.67
CA LEU A 42 -20.63 -16.01 -1.55
C LEU A 42 -20.57 -17.07 -2.66
N ALA A 43 -21.69 -17.52 -3.18
CA ALA A 43 -21.72 -18.47 -4.30
C ALA A 43 -21.20 -17.80 -5.56
N LYS A 44 -21.68 -16.60 -5.86
CA LYS A 44 -21.21 -15.79 -6.98
C LYS A 44 -19.74 -15.43 -6.84
N VAL A 45 -19.30 -15.05 -5.64
CA VAL A 45 -17.89 -14.76 -5.34
C VAL A 45 -17.02 -15.99 -5.63
N ALA A 46 -17.42 -17.17 -5.16
CA ALA A 46 -16.67 -18.41 -5.37
C ALA A 46 -16.61 -18.82 -6.84
N GLN A 47 -17.65 -18.50 -7.62
CA GLN A 47 -17.73 -18.78 -9.06
C GLN A 47 -16.94 -17.75 -9.91
N SER A 48 -16.49 -16.63 -9.31
CA SER A 48 -15.86 -15.51 -10.00
C SER A 48 -14.37 -15.39 -9.67
N VAL A 49 -13.70 -16.51 -9.48
CA VAL A 49 -12.27 -16.56 -9.19
C VAL A 49 -11.46 -16.22 -10.46
N GLY A 50 -10.52 -15.31 -10.34
CA GLY A 50 -9.70 -14.85 -11.46
C GLY A 50 -8.33 -14.32 -11.03
N LYS A 51 -7.66 -13.64 -11.95
CA LYS A 51 -6.38 -12.97 -11.66
C LYS A 51 -6.58 -11.88 -10.62
N THR A 52 -5.66 -11.80 -9.67
CA THR A 52 -5.63 -10.75 -8.64
C THR A 52 -5.54 -9.36 -9.27
N SER A 53 -6.34 -8.44 -8.77
CA SER A 53 -6.39 -7.05 -9.22
C SER A 53 -5.87 -6.08 -8.16
N ARG A 54 -5.61 -4.84 -8.56
CA ARG A 54 -5.30 -3.75 -7.62
C ARG A 54 -6.41 -3.54 -6.58
N ALA A 55 -7.66 -3.76 -6.97
CA ALA A 55 -8.79 -3.65 -6.05
C ALA A 55 -8.76 -4.72 -4.95
N ASN A 56 -8.32 -5.95 -5.29
CA ASN A 56 -8.16 -7.02 -4.30
C ASN A 56 -7.08 -6.66 -3.27
N CYS A 57 -5.88 -6.30 -3.73
CA CYS A 57 -4.80 -5.87 -2.85
C CYS A 57 -5.23 -4.66 -2.00
N GLY A 58 -5.89 -3.69 -2.65
CA GLY A 58 -6.38 -2.48 -2.03
C GLY A 58 -7.42 -2.70 -0.93
N THR A 59 -8.13 -3.82 -0.94
CA THR A 59 -9.06 -4.19 0.12
C THR A 59 -8.41 -4.12 1.51
N CYS A 60 -7.13 -4.51 1.61
CA CYS A 60 -6.35 -4.42 2.85
C CYS A 60 -5.41 -3.21 2.85
N HIS A 61 -4.78 -2.91 1.70
CA HIS A 61 -3.69 -1.93 1.64
C HIS A 61 -4.14 -0.47 1.48
N PHE A 62 -5.36 -0.20 0.95
CA PHE A 62 -5.84 1.18 0.83
C PHE A 62 -6.51 1.72 2.09
N ASN A 63 -6.91 0.85 2.99
CA ASN A 63 -7.66 1.22 4.20
C ASN A 63 -6.93 0.83 5.49
N GLY A 64 -5.60 0.79 5.47
CA GLY A 64 -4.80 0.38 6.62
C GLY A 64 -5.06 1.21 7.88
N GLY A 65 -5.32 2.52 7.72
CA GLY A 65 -5.72 3.43 8.79
C GLY A 65 -7.23 3.55 9.03
N GLY A 66 -8.05 2.73 8.36
CA GLY A 66 -9.51 2.80 8.44
C GLY A 66 -10.19 3.54 7.28
N GLY A 67 -9.44 4.20 6.42
CA GLY A 67 -9.91 4.93 5.25
C GLY A 67 -8.77 5.60 4.50
N ASP A 68 -9.09 6.22 3.36
CA ASP A 68 -8.12 7.00 2.60
C ASP A 68 -7.64 8.21 3.40
N ALA A 69 -6.38 8.56 3.25
CA ALA A 69 -5.72 9.73 3.86
C ALA A 69 -5.75 9.79 5.41
N VAL A 70 -6.15 8.72 6.08
CA VAL A 70 -6.24 8.68 7.55
C VAL A 70 -4.87 8.49 8.19
N LYS A 71 -4.05 7.61 7.63
CA LYS A 71 -2.74 7.28 8.19
C LYS A 71 -1.63 7.62 7.22
N HIS A 72 -0.62 8.37 7.70
CA HIS A 72 0.55 8.67 6.89
C HIS A 72 1.32 7.40 6.53
N GLY A 73 1.72 7.31 5.27
CA GLY A 73 2.45 6.16 4.73
C GLY A 73 1.59 5.00 4.23
N ASP A 74 0.27 5.02 4.45
CA ASP A 74 -0.63 4.06 3.83
C ASP A 74 -0.83 4.39 2.34
N LEU A 75 -1.10 3.37 1.55
CA LEU A 75 -1.62 3.52 0.20
C LEU A 75 -3.06 4.01 0.26
N ASP A 76 -3.54 4.66 -0.81
CA ASP A 76 -4.94 5.06 -0.92
C ASP A 76 -5.64 4.48 -2.15
N SER A 77 -6.97 4.62 -2.20
CA SER A 77 -7.80 4.01 -3.23
C SER A 77 -7.59 4.60 -4.62
N THR A 78 -6.88 5.71 -4.77
CA THR A 78 -6.53 6.28 -6.08
C THR A 78 -5.61 5.35 -6.87
N LEU A 79 -4.82 4.50 -6.18
CA LEU A 79 -3.98 3.49 -6.82
C LEU A 79 -4.75 2.33 -7.47
N LYS A 80 -6.07 2.29 -7.30
CA LYS A 80 -6.92 1.36 -8.07
C LYS A 80 -6.90 1.67 -9.56
N ASP A 81 -6.93 2.96 -9.91
CA ASP A 81 -6.90 3.45 -11.30
C ASP A 81 -6.12 4.78 -11.36
N PRO A 82 -4.80 4.74 -11.11
CA PRO A 82 -4.01 5.95 -10.98
C PRO A 82 -3.78 6.62 -12.33
N PRO A 83 -3.78 7.95 -12.37
CA PRO A 83 -3.31 8.69 -13.51
C PRO A 83 -1.77 8.65 -13.60
N LYS A 84 -1.22 8.96 -14.76
CA LYS A 84 0.21 8.91 -15.05
C LYS A 84 1.08 9.69 -14.07
N TYR A 85 0.62 10.86 -13.63
CA TYR A 85 1.38 11.70 -12.70
C TYR A 85 1.48 11.08 -11.31
N LEU A 86 0.59 10.16 -10.96
CA LEU A 86 0.58 9.49 -9.67
C LEU A 86 1.45 8.23 -9.70
N ASP A 87 1.33 7.42 -10.74
CA ASP A 87 2.17 6.24 -10.93
C ASP A 87 2.26 5.85 -12.41
N ILE A 88 3.46 5.93 -12.96
CA ILE A 88 3.71 5.67 -14.39
C ILE A 88 3.57 4.21 -14.78
N HIS A 89 3.82 3.27 -13.86
CA HIS A 89 3.74 1.84 -14.14
C HIS A 89 2.29 1.32 -14.05
N MET A 90 1.51 1.89 -13.12
CA MET A 90 0.13 1.48 -12.88
C MET A 90 -0.89 2.29 -13.68
N GLU A 91 -0.48 3.34 -14.40
CA GLU A 91 -1.38 4.13 -15.23
C GLU A 91 -2.18 3.24 -16.18
N LYS A 92 -3.52 3.38 -16.15
CA LYS A 92 -4.45 2.54 -16.94
C LYS A 92 -4.25 2.61 -18.43
N LYS A 93 -3.88 3.78 -18.97
CA LYS A 93 -3.64 4.00 -20.40
C LYS A 93 -2.20 3.69 -20.82
N GLY A 94 -1.32 3.43 -19.87
CA GLY A 94 0.07 3.07 -20.08
C GLY A 94 0.32 1.59 -19.88
N LEU A 95 1.28 1.24 -19.00
CA LEU A 95 1.64 -0.15 -18.72
C LEU A 95 0.55 -0.92 -17.97
N ASN A 96 -0.29 -0.22 -17.22
CA ASN A 96 -1.40 -0.78 -16.47
C ASN A 96 -1.01 -1.93 -15.53
N PHE A 97 0.18 -1.86 -14.93
CA PHE A 97 0.68 -2.89 -14.03
C PHE A 97 -0.24 -3.06 -12.82
N SER A 98 -0.50 -4.30 -12.45
CA SER A 98 -1.08 -4.62 -11.15
C SER A 98 0.00 -4.65 -10.07
N CYS A 99 -0.41 -4.69 -8.80
CA CYS A 99 0.54 -4.85 -7.68
C CYS A 99 1.39 -6.13 -7.85
N GLY A 100 0.80 -7.19 -8.40
CA GLY A 100 1.46 -8.47 -8.63
C GLY A 100 2.57 -8.44 -9.69
N GLU A 101 2.68 -7.40 -10.50
CA GLU A 101 3.79 -7.29 -11.47
C GLU A 101 5.12 -6.96 -10.77
N CYS A 102 5.05 -6.22 -9.66
CA CYS A 102 6.22 -5.94 -8.81
C CYS A 102 6.29 -6.88 -7.62
N HIS A 103 5.14 -7.21 -7.03
CA HIS A 103 5.03 -8.11 -5.89
C HIS A 103 4.62 -9.51 -6.36
N MET A 104 5.44 -10.12 -7.21
CA MET A 104 5.18 -11.48 -7.70
C MET A 104 5.16 -12.48 -6.56
N THR A 105 4.21 -13.41 -6.60
CA THR A 105 4.11 -14.46 -5.59
C THR A 105 4.73 -15.75 -6.10
N SER A 106 5.53 -16.38 -5.26
CA SER A 106 5.88 -17.80 -5.40
C SER A 106 5.26 -18.54 -4.23
N ALA A 107 4.47 -19.57 -4.52
CA ALA A 107 3.75 -20.35 -3.50
C ALA A 107 2.96 -19.47 -2.49
N HIS A 108 2.29 -18.44 -2.97
CA HIS A 108 1.53 -17.44 -2.19
C HIS A 108 2.36 -16.60 -1.20
N GLN A 109 3.67 -16.60 -1.33
CA GLN A 109 4.51 -15.66 -0.63
C GLN A 109 4.61 -14.38 -1.46
N VAL A 110 4.08 -13.27 -0.93
CA VAL A 110 4.14 -11.95 -1.58
C VAL A 110 5.37 -11.22 -1.06
N PRO A 111 6.44 -11.14 -1.84
CA PRO A 111 7.64 -10.45 -1.42
C PRO A 111 7.49 -8.94 -1.60
N GLY A 112 8.31 -8.25 -0.91
CA GLY A 112 8.44 -6.81 -0.94
C GLY A 112 8.61 -6.28 0.46
N SER A 113 9.49 -5.31 0.61
CA SER A 113 9.69 -4.64 1.87
C SER A 113 10.03 -3.18 1.63
N ARG A 114 9.25 -2.30 2.24
CA ARG A 114 9.56 -0.86 2.30
C ARG A 114 10.85 -0.55 3.06
N TYR A 115 11.39 -1.53 3.78
CA TYR A 115 12.59 -1.37 4.60
C TYR A 115 13.86 -1.89 3.92
N ALA A 116 13.75 -2.57 2.81
CA ALA A 116 14.92 -2.96 2.02
C ALA A 116 15.31 -1.77 1.12
N PRO A 117 16.49 -1.17 1.29
CA PRO A 117 16.96 -0.07 0.44
C PRO A 117 17.16 -0.52 -1.01
N THR A 118 17.54 -1.77 -1.21
CA THR A 118 17.51 -2.47 -2.50
C THR A 118 16.95 -3.87 -2.28
N ALA A 119 16.34 -4.50 -3.30
CA ALA A 119 15.86 -5.87 -3.15
C ALA A 119 17.00 -6.89 -3.09
N SER A 120 18.17 -6.54 -3.57
CA SER A 120 19.39 -7.33 -3.42
C SER A 120 19.98 -7.21 -2.02
N ASP A 121 19.69 -6.14 -1.30
CA ASP A 121 20.25 -5.92 0.04
C ASP A 121 19.29 -6.41 1.14
N THR A 122 19.20 -7.74 1.22
CA THR A 122 18.41 -8.40 2.26
C THR A 122 19.25 -8.78 3.48
N LYS A 123 20.55 -8.48 3.48
CA LYS A 123 21.45 -8.96 4.53
C LYS A 123 21.15 -8.34 5.89
N ASP A 124 20.78 -7.05 5.89
CA ASP A 124 20.59 -6.28 7.12
C ASP A 124 19.12 -6.13 7.53
N VAL A 125 18.19 -6.72 6.78
CA VAL A 125 16.79 -6.70 7.14
C VAL A 125 16.48 -7.81 8.14
N ALA A 126 15.80 -7.49 9.21
CA ALA A 126 15.41 -8.47 10.23
C ALA A 126 14.68 -9.67 9.59
N PRO A 127 14.95 -10.91 10.02
CA PRO A 127 14.43 -12.12 9.37
C PRO A 127 12.92 -12.18 9.19
N HIS A 128 12.16 -11.58 10.11
CA HIS A 128 10.70 -11.50 10.02
C HIS A 128 10.19 -10.42 9.04
N MET A 129 11.07 -9.52 8.62
CA MET A 129 10.79 -8.49 7.60
C MET A 129 11.31 -8.89 6.22
N ARG A 130 12.14 -9.92 6.17
CA ARG A 130 12.58 -10.52 4.92
C ARG A 130 11.46 -11.44 4.45
N GLY A 131 10.75 -11.04 3.41
CA GLY A 131 10.28 -12.10 2.53
C GLY A 131 11.52 -12.91 2.14
N LYS A 132 11.45 -14.23 2.02
CA LYS A 132 12.56 -15.01 1.47
C LYS A 132 13.02 -14.28 0.23
N ALA A 133 14.30 -13.89 0.18
CA ALA A 133 14.88 -13.24 -0.98
C ALA A 133 14.82 -14.21 -2.15
N ASP A 134 13.72 -14.18 -2.85
CA ASP A 134 13.67 -14.72 -4.19
C ASP A 134 14.33 -13.67 -5.06
N THR A 135 15.56 -13.91 -5.47
CA THR A 135 16.30 -13.03 -6.37
C THR A 135 15.64 -12.90 -7.74
N SER A 136 14.65 -13.75 -8.05
CA SER A 136 13.80 -13.66 -9.23
C SER A 136 12.62 -12.69 -9.05
N ASN A 137 12.44 -12.13 -7.85
CA ASN A 137 11.31 -11.25 -7.57
C ASN A 137 11.53 -9.84 -8.12
N PRO A 138 10.65 -9.35 -9.01
CA PRO A 138 10.78 -8.04 -9.62
C PRO A 138 10.36 -6.87 -8.72
N ALA A 139 10.29 -7.03 -7.39
CA ALA A 139 9.93 -5.94 -6.47
C ALA A 139 10.98 -4.81 -6.44
N THR A 140 12.02 -4.87 -7.25
CA THR A 140 13.06 -3.82 -7.37
C THR A 140 13.06 -3.14 -8.71
N CYS A 141 13.47 -1.87 -8.69
CA CYS A 141 13.69 -1.11 -9.92
C CYS A 141 14.69 -1.82 -10.83
N GLN A 142 15.79 -2.32 -10.27
CA GLN A 142 16.87 -2.95 -11.02
C GLN A 142 16.48 -4.26 -11.70
N SER A 143 15.48 -4.98 -11.20
CA SER A 143 15.03 -6.23 -11.83
C SER A 143 14.48 -6.02 -13.24
N CYS A 144 13.91 -4.85 -13.53
CA CYS A 144 13.41 -4.47 -14.86
C CYS A 144 14.31 -3.47 -15.57
N HIS A 145 14.90 -2.51 -14.83
CA HIS A 145 15.68 -1.41 -15.40
C HIS A 145 17.19 -1.69 -15.43
N GLY A 146 17.65 -2.79 -14.83
CA GLY A 146 19.07 -3.13 -14.75
C GLY A 146 19.83 -2.28 -13.72
N THR A 147 21.10 -2.58 -13.57
CA THR A 147 21.98 -1.90 -12.59
C THR A 147 22.56 -0.59 -13.11
N LYS A 148 22.49 -0.36 -14.42
CA LYS A 148 22.93 0.89 -15.08
C LYS A 148 21.83 1.40 -16.00
N PRO A 149 20.71 1.92 -15.46
CA PRO A 149 19.51 2.26 -16.21
C PRO A 149 19.64 3.55 -17.05
N HIS A 150 20.62 4.38 -16.78
CA HIS A 150 20.81 5.65 -17.48
C HIS A 150 21.68 5.48 -18.73
N PRO A 151 21.50 6.34 -19.74
CA PRO A 151 22.37 6.32 -20.93
C PRO A 151 23.86 6.34 -20.60
N ALA A 152 24.67 5.70 -21.43
CA ALA A 152 26.12 5.57 -21.20
C ALA A 152 26.86 6.92 -21.03
N ASN A 153 26.40 7.97 -21.71
CA ASN A 153 26.92 9.32 -21.56
C ASN A 153 26.57 10.01 -20.23
N MET A 154 25.70 9.38 -19.42
CA MET A 154 25.33 9.83 -18.07
C MET A 154 25.99 8.93 -16.98
N ALA A 155 27.27 8.66 -17.15
CA ALA A 155 28.03 7.74 -16.28
C ALA A 155 27.87 8.05 -14.78
N LYS A 156 27.86 9.34 -14.42
CA LYS A 156 27.69 9.79 -13.03
C LYS A 156 26.34 9.39 -12.44
N LEU A 157 25.25 9.41 -13.21
CA LEU A 157 23.95 8.93 -12.75
C LEU A 157 23.95 7.41 -12.52
N ASN A 158 24.66 6.66 -13.37
CA ASN A 158 24.84 5.23 -13.17
C ASN A 158 25.73 4.89 -11.96
N GLU A 159 26.64 5.77 -11.57
CA GLU A 159 27.40 5.64 -10.30
C GLU A 159 26.51 5.89 -9.08
N HIS A 160 25.52 6.78 -9.20
CA HIS A 160 24.58 7.05 -8.12
C HIS A 160 23.73 5.82 -7.81
N THR A 161 23.41 4.97 -8.79
CA THR A 161 22.56 3.80 -8.57
C THR A 161 23.17 2.78 -7.60
N ASP A 162 24.48 2.80 -7.41
CA ASP A 162 25.17 1.93 -6.46
C ASP A 162 25.15 2.46 -5.01
N LYS A 163 24.77 3.74 -4.82
CA LYS A 163 24.90 4.45 -3.53
C LYS A 163 23.61 5.09 -3.05
N ILE A 164 22.71 5.42 -3.97
CA ILE A 164 21.48 6.17 -3.70
C ILE A 164 20.30 5.38 -4.22
N ALA A 165 19.27 5.21 -3.40
CA ALA A 165 18.04 4.53 -3.82
C ALA A 165 17.38 5.27 -4.99
N CYS A 166 16.92 4.53 -5.99
CA CYS A 166 16.27 5.09 -7.20
C CYS A 166 15.10 6.00 -6.86
N GLN A 167 14.35 5.67 -5.81
CA GLN A 167 13.21 6.42 -5.32
C GLN A 167 13.57 7.85 -4.90
N THR A 168 14.81 8.08 -4.47
CA THR A 168 15.27 9.41 -4.05
C THR A 168 15.17 10.45 -5.16
N CYS A 169 15.38 10.03 -6.41
CA CYS A 169 15.31 10.92 -7.58
C CYS A 169 14.05 10.71 -8.41
N HIS A 170 13.54 9.47 -8.50
CA HIS A 170 12.45 9.10 -9.39
C HIS A 170 11.06 9.08 -8.75
N ILE A 171 10.99 9.13 -7.40
CA ILE A 171 9.72 9.22 -6.67
C ILE A 171 9.80 10.43 -5.71
N PRO A 172 9.70 11.66 -6.24
CA PRO A 172 9.80 12.87 -5.42
C PRO A 172 8.61 13.07 -4.50
N GLU A 173 7.48 12.46 -4.84
CA GLU A 173 6.24 12.54 -4.08
C GLU A 173 5.71 11.14 -3.80
N PHE A 174 5.05 10.98 -2.65
CA PHE A 174 4.42 9.71 -2.34
C PHE A 174 3.21 9.47 -3.26
N ALA A 175 3.09 8.26 -3.82
CA ALA A 175 2.04 7.91 -4.78
C ALA A 175 0.65 7.83 -4.10
N ARG A 176 0.01 8.99 -3.93
CA ARG A 176 -1.30 9.15 -3.32
C ARG A 176 -2.08 10.27 -4.00
N GLY A 177 -3.38 10.04 -4.21
CA GLY A 177 -4.28 11.08 -4.71
C GLY A 177 -4.71 12.08 -3.63
N GLN A 178 -4.68 11.67 -2.35
CA GLN A 178 -5.07 12.50 -1.23
C GLN A 178 -3.93 12.65 -0.22
N ALA A 179 -3.61 13.90 0.11
CA ALA A 179 -2.60 14.19 1.12
C ALA A 179 -3.12 13.82 2.53
N THR A 180 -2.25 13.22 3.34
CA THR A 180 -2.53 13.01 4.76
C THR A 180 -2.23 14.30 5.50
N LYS A 181 -3.20 14.80 6.27
CA LYS A 181 -2.96 15.94 7.15
C LYS A 181 -1.96 15.55 8.24
N MET A 182 -0.88 16.30 8.32
CA MET A 182 0.08 16.18 9.41
C MET A 182 0.17 17.49 10.16
N THR A 183 0.18 17.41 11.49
CA THR A 183 0.49 18.54 12.35
C THR A 183 1.65 18.15 13.23
N TRP A 184 2.68 18.98 13.25
CA TRP A 184 3.88 18.74 14.02
C TRP A 184 4.14 19.93 14.95
N ASP A 185 4.25 19.68 16.24
CA ASP A 185 4.54 20.70 17.25
C ASP A 185 5.65 20.20 18.19
N TRP A 186 6.85 20.61 17.90
CA TRP A 186 8.02 20.24 18.69
C TRP A 186 8.00 20.81 20.11
N SER A 187 7.27 21.90 20.37
CA SER A 187 7.20 22.52 21.68
C SER A 187 6.55 21.62 22.73
N THR A 188 5.77 20.65 22.29
CA THR A 188 5.10 19.68 23.17
C THR A 188 5.72 18.29 23.13
N ALA A 189 6.77 18.09 22.34
CA ALA A 189 7.44 16.80 22.26
C ALA A 189 8.07 16.44 23.61
N GLY A 190 7.75 15.25 24.10
CA GLY A 190 8.26 14.75 25.37
C GLY A 190 7.62 15.34 26.64
N GLN A 191 6.61 16.19 26.51
CA GLN A 191 5.88 16.69 27.69
C GLN A 191 4.97 15.59 28.26
N LEU A 192 4.95 15.52 29.58
CA LEU A 192 4.14 14.56 30.31
C LEU A 192 3.13 15.29 31.22
N THR A 193 2.00 14.67 31.48
CA THR A 193 1.07 15.08 32.51
C THR A 193 1.72 14.88 33.89
N PRO A 194 1.17 15.48 34.97
CA PRO A 194 1.66 15.22 36.34
C PRO A 194 1.68 13.73 36.72
N GLU A 195 0.84 12.91 36.08
CA GLU A 195 0.75 11.45 36.29
C GLU A 195 1.73 10.67 35.39
N GLY A 196 2.64 11.36 34.67
CA GLY A 196 3.66 10.73 33.81
C GLY A 196 3.15 10.20 32.45
N LYS A 197 1.94 10.57 32.02
CA LYS A 197 1.40 10.17 30.70
C LYS A 197 1.77 11.18 29.62
N PRO A 198 2.03 10.76 28.38
CA PRO A 198 2.27 11.68 27.28
C PRO A 198 1.10 12.64 27.07
N ILE A 199 1.41 13.92 26.91
CA ILE A 199 0.39 14.91 26.54
C ILE A 199 0.05 14.74 25.06
N THR A 200 -1.22 14.49 24.77
CA THR A 200 -1.73 14.37 23.41
C THR A 200 -2.60 15.57 23.08
N LYS A 201 -2.22 16.33 22.06
CA LYS A 201 -3.07 17.40 21.52
C LYS A 201 -4.07 16.81 20.56
N LYS A 202 -5.33 17.22 20.72
CA LYS A 202 -6.40 16.86 19.78
C LYS A 202 -6.75 18.06 18.91
N ASP A 203 -7.12 17.79 17.67
CA ASP A 203 -7.68 18.82 16.79
C ASP A 203 -9.11 19.22 17.23
N SER A 204 -9.69 20.21 16.54
CA SER A 204 -11.07 20.68 16.81
C SER A 204 -12.15 19.60 16.63
N ALA A 205 -11.82 18.50 15.96
CA ALA A 205 -12.68 17.32 15.78
C ALA A 205 -12.40 16.20 16.80
N GLY A 206 -11.53 16.43 17.80
CA GLY A 206 -11.18 15.45 18.82
C GLY A 206 -10.23 14.34 18.36
N ARG A 207 -9.56 14.48 17.21
CA ARG A 207 -8.60 13.49 16.67
C ARG A 207 -7.18 13.79 17.17
N ASN A 208 -6.40 12.73 17.43
CA ASN A 208 -4.99 12.84 17.80
C ASN A 208 -4.13 13.26 16.61
#